data_e9d8359affe31f6718001eae6ea168ed
#
_entry.id   e9d8359affe31f6718001eae6ea168ed
#
_cell.length_a   1.000
_cell.length_b   1.000
_cell.length_c   1.000
_cell.angle_alpha   90.00
_cell.angle_beta   90.00
_cell.angle_gamma   90.00
#
_symmetry.space_group_name_H-M   'P 1'
#
loop_
_entity.id
_entity.type
_entity.pdbx_description
1 polymer ?
#
loop_
_entity_poly.entity_id
_entity_poly.type
_entity_poly.pdbx_seq_one_letter_code
_entity_poly.pdbx_strand_id
1 'polypeptide(L)'
;MADYFTLFSCHLPLGKAENIEPALAIYRVMQDQKDQQGETLGFDADHHPDLSPDGVFLGADGSGDPEHVIDFVLRCAEAFDLQGLWGFRWALTCSRGPLDGFGGGAHLLDLGRRETVGWLDTEHWLQSRIAAAPERLPTVSHAGHREGARR
;
A
#
# COMPACT_ATOMS: atom_id res chain seq x y z
N MET A 1 -7.65 -7.74 -24.79
CA MET A 1 -7.19 -8.24 -23.49
C MET A 1 -7.01 -7.07 -22.53
N ALA A 2 -7.40 -7.24 -21.29
CA ALA A 2 -7.29 -6.18 -20.29
C ALA A 2 -5.90 -6.19 -19.64
N ASP A 3 -5.38 -5.02 -19.37
CA ASP A 3 -4.14 -4.86 -18.59
C ASP A 3 -4.47 -4.43 -17.17
N TYR A 4 -3.83 -5.06 -16.21
CA TYR A 4 -4.05 -4.79 -14.79
C TYR A 4 -2.87 -4.02 -14.22
N PHE A 5 -3.16 -3.04 -13.39
CA PHE A 5 -2.14 -2.14 -12.83
C PHE A 5 -2.28 -2.05 -11.32
N THR A 6 -1.15 -2.02 -10.64
CA THR A 6 -1.08 -1.72 -9.21
C THR A 6 -0.25 -0.45 -9.05
N LEU A 7 -0.85 0.55 -8.44
CA LEU A 7 -0.28 1.90 -8.35
C LEU A 7 -0.23 2.36 -6.90
N PHE A 8 0.85 3.01 -6.52
CA PHE A 8 0.94 3.67 -5.22
C PHE A 8 2.03 4.74 -5.25
N SER A 9 1.93 5.65 -4.30
CA SER A 9 2.95 6.65 -4.03
C SER A 9 2.90 6.94 -2.54
N CYS A 10 4.01 6.79 -1.86
CA CYS A 10 4.07 7.00 -0.42
C CYS A 10 5.44 7.52 -0.02
N HIS A 11 5.53 7.97 1.23
CA HIS A 11 6.72 8.58 1.78
C HIS A 11 7.12 7.87 3.06
N LEU A 12 8.41 7.53 3.19
CA LEU A 12 8.95 6.91 4.40
C LEU A 12 9.92 7.88 5.06
N PRO A 13 9.56 8.45 6.22
CA PRO A 13 10.52 9.22 7.01
C PRO A 13 11.60 8.31 7.60
N LEU A 14 12.84 8.73 7.52
CA LEU A 14 13.99 7.95 8.01
C LEU A 14 14.62 8.52 9.26
N GLY A 15 14.05 9.60 9.80
CA GLY A 15 14.50 10.21 11.04
C GLY A 15 15.62 11.21 10.89
N LYS A 16 16.55 11.00 9.98
CA LYS A 16 17.66 11.92 9.70
C LYS A 16 18.17 11.74 8.29
N ALA A 17 18.75 12.83 7.76
CA ALA A 17 19.24 12.85 6.39
C ALA A 17 20.35 11.82 6.14
N GLU A 18 21.16 11.51 7.15
CA GLU A 18 22.23 10.52 7.00
C GLU A 18 21.71 9.12 6.69
N ASN A 19 20.44 8.84 6.95
CA ASN A 19 19.86 7.53 6.68
C ASN A 19 19.41 7.34 5.24
N ILE A 20 19.41 8.40 4.43
CA ILE A 20 18.93 8.34 3.04
C ILE A 20 19.81 7.43 2.18
N GLU A 21 21.12 7.69 2.15
CA GLU A 21 22.01 6.86 1.34
C GLU A 21 22.03 5.40 1.78
N PRO A 22 22.09 5.08 3.08
CA PRO A 22 21.93 3.68 3.50
C PRO A 22 20.60 3.07 3.11
N ALA A 23 19.49 3.83 3.15
CA ALA A 23 18.19 3.33 2.72
C ALA A 23 18.17 3.02 1.23
N LEU A 24 18.73 3.90 0.41
CA LEU A 24 18.84 3.66 -1.03
C LEU A 24 19.76 2.47 -1.33
N ALA A 25 20.77 2.24 -0.49
CA ALA A 25 21.61 1.05 -0.61
C ALA A 25 20.82 -0.23 -0.32
N ILE A 26 19.96 -0.20 0.69
CA ILE A 26 19.05 -1.34 0.97
C ILE A 26 18.16 -1.61 -0.24
N TYR A 27 17.61 -0.54 -0.83
CA TYR A 27 16.78 -0.66 -2.02
C TYR A 27 17.54 -1.33 -3.17
N ARG A 28 18.77 -0.90 -3.43
CA ARG A 28 19.59 -1.47 -4.51
C ARG A 28 19.90 -2.95 -4.28
N VAL A 29 20.15 -3.34 -3.03
CA VAL A 29 20.39 -4.76 -2.71
C VAL A 29 19.13 -5.58 -3.00
N MET A 30 17.97 -5.08 -2.61
CA MET A 30 16.71 -5.77 -2.90
C MET A 30 16.45 -5.86 -4.40
N GLN A 31 16.73 -4.81 -5.14
CA GLN A 31 16.59 -4.79 -6.59
C GLN A 31 17.50 -5.83 -7.25
N ASP A 32 18.75 -5.88 -6.84
CA ASP A 32 19.71 -6.87 -7.36
C ASP A 32 19.27 -8.31 -7.05
N GLN A 33 18.76 -8.55 -5.86
CA GLN A 33 18.26 -9.87 -5.47
C GLN A 33 17.10 -10.31 -6.37
N LYS A 34 16.19 -9.39 -6.68
CA LYS A 34 15.06 -9.70 -7.57
C LYS A 34 15.53 -9.92 -9.00
N ASP A 35 16.44 -9.09 -9.48
CA ASP A 35 17.00 -9.26 -10.83
C ASP A 35 17.66 -10.63 -11.00
N GLN A 36 18.38 -11.10 -9.99
CA GLN A 36 19.00 -12.42 -10.02
C GLN A 36 17.98 -13.56 -10.07
N GLN A 37 16.78 -13.33 -9.56
CA GLN A 37 15.69 -14.29 -9.60
C GLN A 37 14.85 -14.20 -10.88
N GLY A 38 15.16 -13.24 -11.75
CA GLY A 38 14.35 -12.98 -12.94
C GLY A 38 13.05 -12.27 -12.64
N GLU A 39 12.94 -11.61 -11.49
CA GLU A 39 11.76 -10.89 -11.05
C GLU A 39 12.01 -9.40 -10.98
N THR A 40 10.94 -8.61 -10.88
CA THR A 40 11.05 -7.17 -10.65
C THR A 40 10.74 -6.86 -9.19
N LEU A 41 11.35 -5.81 -8.67
CA LEU A 41 11.06 -5.37 -7.29
C LEU A 41 9.67 -4.74 -7.17
N GLY A 42 9.21 -4.10 -8.22
CA GLY A 42 7.84 -3.58 -8.28
C GLY A 42 7.65 -2.25 -7.58
N PHE A 43 8.71 -1.47 -7.37
CA PHE A 43 8.59 -0.08 -6.95
C PHE A 43 9.92 0.62 -7.12
N ASP A 44 9.86 1.95 -7.18
CA ASP A 44 11.03 2.82 -7.22
C ASP A 44 11.18 3.54 -5.89
N ALA A 45 12.41 3.82 -5.50
CA ALA A 45 12.73 4.59 -4.30
C ALA A 45 13.57 5.79 -4.69
N ASP A 46 13.10 6.99 -4.36
CA ASP A 46 13.75 8.24 -4.74
C ASP A 46 13.85 9.20 -3.57
N HIS A 47 14.84 10.08 -3.62
CA HIS A 47 15.02 11.14 -2.66
C HIS A 47 14.79 12.49 -3.33
N HIS A 48 13.90 13.28 -2.77
CA HIS A 48 13.57 14.63 -3.23
C HIS A 48 13.83 15.61 -2.08
N PRO A 49 15.04 16.17 -1.99
CA PRO A 49 15.41 16.97 -0.81
C PRO A 49 14.52 18.18 -0.57
N ASP A 50 13.95 18.75 -1.64
CA ASP A 50 13.06 19.91 -1.51
C ASP A 50 11.70 19.54 -0.88
N LEU A 51 11.31 18.28 -0.98
CA LEU A 51 10.04 17.80 -0.43
C LEU A 51 10.24 17.13 0.92
N SER A 52 11.35 16.45 1.11
CA SER A 52 11.65 15.77 2.36
C SER A 52 13.16 15.63 2.52
N PRO A 53 13.77 16.36 3.47
CA PRO A 53 15.22 16.27 3.68
C PRO A 53 15.66 14.97 4.34
N ASP A 54 14.75 14.23 4.99
CA ASP A 54 15.09 13.07 5.81
C ASP A 54 14.26 11.83 5.48
N GLY A 55 13.66 11.76 4.29
CA GLY A 55 12.83 10.63 3.90
C GLY A 55 13.00 10.27 2.44
N VAL A 56 12.41 9.13 2.06
CA VAL A 56 12.40 8.65 0.68
C VAL A 56 10.97 8.48 0.20
N PHE A 57 10.79 8.66 -1.10
CA PHE A 57 9.51 8.44 -1.76
C PHE A 57 9.53 7.10 -2.46
N LEU A 58 8.45 6.34 -2.29
CA LEU A 58 8.29 5.01 -2.86
C LEU A 58 7.08 5.05 -3.78
N GLY A 59 7.24 4.56 -5.00
CA GLY A 59 6.14 4.64 -5.95
C GLY A 59 6.17 3.58 -7.01
N ALA A 60 5.00 3.33 -7.58
CA ALA A 60 4.82 2.45 -8.73
C ALA A 60 3.66 2.96 -9.56
N ASP A 61 3.84 2.97 -10.87
CA ASP A 61 2.84 3.48 -11.80
C ASP A 61 2.29 2.41 -12.74
N GLY A 62 2.44 1.15 -12.38
CA GLY A 62 1.94 0.06 -13.21
C GLY A 62 2.02 -1.30 -12.55
N SER A 63 3.22 -1.83 -12.38
CA SER A 63 3.42 -3.18 -11.86
C SER A 63 3.88 -3.16 -10.40
N GLY A 64 3.17 -2.42 -9.57
CA GLY A 64 3.53 -2.27 -8.18
C GLY A 64 3.42 -3.56 -7.38
N ASP A 65 4.28 -3.72 -6.39
CA ASP A 65 4.24 -4.85 -5.47
C ASP A 65 4.27 -4.34 -4.03
N PRO A 66 3.09 -4.22 -3.39
CA PRO A 66 3.01 -3.73 -2.02
C PRO A 66 3.78 -4.58 -1.00
N GLU A 67 3.88 -5.89 -1.22
CA GLU A 67 4.61 -6.75 -0.29
C GLU A 67 6.09 -6.43 -0.27
N HIS A 68 6.66 -6.06 -1.41
CA HIS A 68 8.07 -5.67 -1.48
C HIS A 68 8.31 -4.31 -0.82
N VAL A 69 7.33 -3.41 -0.88
CA VAL A 69 7.39 -2.14 -0.12
C VAL A 69 7.46 -2.43 1.37
N ILE A 70 6.60 -3.32 1.86
CA ILE A 70 6.59 -3.70 3.27
C ILE A 70 7.96 -4.27 3.69
N ASP A 71 8.53 -5.17 2.89
CA ASP A 71 9.85 -5.73 3.17
C ASP A 71 10.92 -4.63 3.25
N PHE A 72 10.92 -3.72 2.29
CA PHE A 72 11.86 -2.59 2.29
C PHE A 72 11.71 -1.73 3.54
N VAL A 73 10.48 -1.37 3.90
CA VAL A 73 10.21 -0.53 5.06
C VAL A 73 10.65 -1.21 6.35
N LEU A 74 10.40 -2.51 6.48
CA LEU A 74 10.84 -3.27 7.66
C LEU A 74 12.36 -3.36 7.75
N ARG A 75 13.05 -3.51 6.62
CA ARG A 75 14.52 -3.49 6.60
C ARG A 75 15.06 -2.12 7.04
N CYS A 76 14.44 -1.04 6.59
CA CYS A 76 14.81 0.31 7.03
C CYS A 76 14.53 0.51 8.52
N ALA A 77 13.38 0.04 8.99
CA ALA A 77 13.03 0.14 10.41
C ALA A 77 14.07 -0.57 11.29
N GLU A 78 14.52 -1.73 10.87
CA GLU A 78 15.55 -2.48 11.57
C GLU A 78 16.89 -1.76 11.51
N ALA A 79 17.30 -1.29 10.33
CA ALA A 79 18.62 -0.66 10.15
C ALA A 79 18.75 0.66 10.88
N PHE A 80 17.67 1.44 10.98
CA PHE A 80 17.70 2.80 11.52
C PHE A 80 16.91 2.95 12.82
N ASP A 81 16.44 1.85 13.38
CA ASP A 81 15.61 1.81 14.58
C ASP A 81 14.44 2.78 14.50
N LEU A 82 13.70 2.71 13.42
CA LEU A 82 12.53 3.57 13.22
C LEU A 82 11.42 3.19 14.18
N GLN A 83 10.68 4.20 14.67
CA GLN A 83 9.64 4.01 15.67
C GLN A 83 8.32 4.59 15.16
N GLY A 84 7.22 4.15 15.77
CA GLY A 84 5.90 4.66 15.48
C GLY A 84 5.16 3.86 14.43
N LEU A 85 3.98 4.35 14.09
CA LEU A 85 3.13 3.70 13.08
C LEU A 85 3.40 4.31 11.71
N TRP A 86 3.42 3.45 10.71
CA TRP A 86 3.55 3.87 9.32
C TRP A 86 2.67 2.99 8.45
N GLY A 87 2.02 3.59 7.48
CA GLY A 87 1.18 2.83 6.57
C GLY A 87 1.14 3.44 5.19
N PHE A 88 0.62 2.66 4.26
CA PHE A 88 0.42 3.13 2.89
C PHE A 88 -0.77 2.42 2.27
N ARG A 89 -1.18 2.91 1.11
CA ARG A 89 -2.30 2.34 0.36
C ARG A 89 -1.92 2.24 -1.11
N TRP A 90 -2.62 1.37 -1.81
CA TRP A 90 -2.43 1.19 -3.24
C TRP A 90 -3.77 1.09 -3.94
N ALA A 91 -3.76 1.36 -5.24
CA ALA A 91 -4.92 1.22 -6.09
C ALA A 91 -4.70 0.09 -7.08
N LEU A 92 -5.75 -0.66 -7.33
CA LEU A 92 -5.79 -1.66 -8.40
C LEU A 92 -6.70 -1.11 -9.49
N THR A 93 -6.20 -1.08 -10.72
CA THR A 93 -6.95 -0.57 -11.86
C THR A 93 -6.82 -1.52 -13.05
N CYS A 94 -7.67 -1.31 -14.05
CA CYS A 94 -7.68 -2.13 -15.24
C CYS A 94 -8.01 -1.27 -16.46
N SER A 95 -7.37 -1.56 -17.59
CA SER A 95 -7.53 -0.77 -18.80
C SER A 95 -8.92 -0.90 -19.43
N ARG A 96 -9.69 -1.94 -19.11
CA ARG A 96 -11.00 -2.20 -19.74
C ARG A 96 -12.16 -2.25 -18.78
N GLY A 97 -11.97 -2.06 -17.51
CA GLY A 97 -13.03 -1.97 -16.51
C GLY A 97 -13.89 -3.21 -16.31
N PRO A 98 -13.31 -4.43 -16.19
CA PRO A 98 -14.11 -5.57 -15.76
C PRO A 98 -14.56 -5.40 -14.31
N LEU A 99 -15.53 -6.20 -13.88
CA LEU A 99 -16.11 -6.07 -12.55
C LEU A 99 -15.07 -6.17 -11.42
N ASP A 100 -14.05 -6.97 -11.62
CA ASP A 100 -12.99 -7.17 -10.63
C ASP A 100 -11.70 -6.41 -10.95
N GLY A 101 -11.77 -5.45 -11.89
CA GLY A 101 -10.59 -4.72 -12.34
C GLY A 101 -10.19 -3.57 -11.46
N PHE A 102 -11.03 -3.17 -10.52
CA PHE A 102 -10.78 -2.03 -9.65
C PHE A 102 -10.79 -2.45 -8.19
N GLY A 103 -9.93 -1.86 -7.42
CA GLY A 103 -9.85 -2.15 -6.01
C GLY A 103 -8.69 -1.45 -5.37
N GLY A 104 -8.15 -2.03 -4.34
CA GLY A 104 -7.00 -1.49 -3.63
C GLY A 104 -6.89 -2.05 -2.25
N GLY A 105 -5.92 -1.53 -1.53
CA GLY A 105 -5.68 -1.95 -0.17
C GLY A 105 -4.88 -0.94 0.61
N ALA A 106 -4.67 -1.25 1.86
CA ALA A 106 -3.84 -0.48 2.76
C ALA A 106 -3.16 -1.41 3.75
N HIS A 107 -2.00 -1.00 4.24
CA HIS A 107 -1.23 -1.78 5.19
C HIS A 107 -0.64 -0.87 6.25
N LEU A 108 -0.76 -1.27 7.51
CA LEU A 108 -0.28 -0.50 8.65
C LEU A 108 0.77 -1.31 9.41
N LEU A 109 1.92 -0.70 9.63
CA LEU A 109 3.06 -1.30 10.34
C LEU A 109 3.35 -0.55 11.63
N ASP A 110 3.77 -1.29 12.64
CA ASP A 110 4.45 -0.73 13.79
C ASP A 110 5.95 -0.86 13.53
N LEU A 111 6.60 0.26 13.25
CA LEU A 111 8.01 0.25 12.89
C LEU A 111 8.91 -0.15 14.06
N GLY A 112 8.55 0.27 15.27
CA GLY A 112 9.33 -0.08 16.46
C GLY A 112 9.30 -1.58 16.76
N ARG A 113 8.17 -2.22 16.51
CA ARG A 113 8.00 -3.65 16.73
C ARG A 113 8.30 -4.49 15.50
N ARG A 114 8.49 -3.87 14.35
CA ARG A 114 8.75 -4.52 13.05
C ARG A 114 7.65 -5.52 12.69
N GLU A 115 6.39 -5.14 12.91
CA GLU A 115 5.30 -6.06 12.62
C GLU A 115 4.09 -5.35 12.02
N THR A 116 3.22 -6.13 11.38
CA THR A 116 1.98 -5.64 10.82
C THR A 116 0.97 -5.43 11.95
N VAL A 117 0.37 -4.23 12.00
CA VAL A 117 -0.74 -3.91 12.89
C VAL A 117 -2.06 -4.32 12.25
N GLY A 118 -2.20 -4.04 10.96
CA GLY A 118 -3.42 -4.38 10.24
C GLY A 118 -3.27 -4.16 8.75
N TRP A 119 -4.19 -4.73 8.01
CA TRP A 119 -4.23 -4.54 6.56
C TRP A 119 -5.67 -4.65 6.08
N LEU A 120 -5.93 -4.08 4.91
CA LEU A 120 -7.23 -4.08 4.29
C LEU A 120 -7.08 -4.31 2.79
N ASP A 121 -7.86 -5.24 2.26
CA ASP A 121 -8.06 -5.42 0.83
C ASP A 121 -9.52 -5.15 0.56
N THR A 122 -9.82 -4.27 -0.39
CA THR A 122 -11.20 -3.80 -0.58
C THR A 122 -12.13 -4.91 -1.06
N GLU A 123 -11.66 -5.79 -1.94
CA GLU A 123 -12.48 -6.91 -2.41
C GLU A 123 -12.78 -7.88 -1.28
N HIS A 124 -11.77 -8.26 -0.55
CA HIS A 124 -11.93 -9.17 0.58
C HIS A 124 -12.86 -8.58 1.65
N TRP A 125 -12.65 -7.30 1.97
CA TRP A 125 -13.50 -6.62 2.96
C TRP A 125 -14.96 -6.63 2.52
N LEU A 126 -15.21 -6.27 1.26
CA LEU A 126 -16.58 -6.18 0.73
C LEU A 126 -17.26 -7.55 0.76
N GLN A 127 -16.59 -8.58 0.25
CA GLN A 127 -17.15 -9.92 0.21
C GLN A 127 -17.41 -10.48 1.60
N SER A 128 -16.52 -10.24 2.54
CA SER A 128 -16.72 -10.72 3.91
C SER A 128 -17.91 -10.03 4.60
N ARG A 129 -18.14 -8.75 4.29
CA ARG A 129 -19.28 -8.02 4.85
C ARG A 129 -20.59 -8.49 4.25
N ILE A 130 -20.63 -8.73 2.96
CA ILE A 130 -21.82 -9.27 2.31
C ILE A 130 -22.18 -10.64 2.89
N ALA A 131 -21.21 -11.51 3.04
CA ALA A 131 -21.42 -12.86 3.59
C ALA A 131 -21.89 -12.83 5.05
N ALA A 132 -21.45 -11.83 5.82
CA ALA A 132 -21.76 -11.78 7.25
C ALA A 132 -23.17 -11.28 7.57
N ALA A 133 -23.82 -10.51 6.68
CA ALA A 133 -25.07 -9.84 7.03
C ALA A 133 -26.06 -9.75 5.83
N PRO A 134 -26.37 -10.85 5.16
CA PRO A 134 -27.20 -10.77 3.96
C PRO A 134 -28.63 -10.34 4.21
N GLU A 135 -29.23 -10.69 5.36
CA GLU A 135 -30.64 -10.40 5.61
C GLU A 135 -30.94 -9.00 6.07
N ARG A 136 -29.96 -8.32 6.65
CA ARG A 136 -30.22 -7.01 7.25
C ARG A 136 -30.16 -5.85 6.28
N LEU A 137 -29.46 -6.02 5.17
CA LEU A 137 -29.18 -4.93 4.26
C LEU A 137 -30.43 -4.34 3.61
N PRO A 138 -31.33 -5.15 3.02
CA PRO A 138 -32.48 -4.57 2.34
C PRO A 138 -33.38 -3.77 3.26
N THR A 139 -33.61 -4.24 4.46
CA THR A 139 -34.50 -3.58 5.40
C THR A 139 -33.99 -2.19 5.77
N VAL A 140 -32.73 -2.09 6.12
CA VAL A 140 -32.15 -0.83 6.55
C VAL A 140 -32.14 0.19 5.42
N SER A 141 -31.72 -0.20 4.25
CA SER A 141 -31.62 0.69 3.09
C SER A 141 -32.93 1.32 2.73
N HIS A 142 -33.96 0.51 2.61
CA HIS A 142 -35.25 1.01 2.16
C HIS A 142 -35.86 2.02 3.09
N ALA A 143 -35.83 1.74 4.37
CA ALA A 143 -36.44 2.63 5.34
C ALA A 143 -35.79 4.00 5.33
N GLY A 144 -34.46 4.02 5.36
CA GLY A 144 -33.74 5.28 5.43
C GLY A 144 -33.93 6.15 4.20
N HIS A 145 -33.86 5.54 3.04
CA HIS A 145 -33.95 6.31 1.81
C HIS A 145 -35.33 6.92 1.58
N ARG A 146 -36.34 6.15 1.83
CA ARG A 146 -37.68 6.69 1.60
C ARG A 146 -38.01 7.86 2.50
N GLU A 147 -37.59 7.78 3.73
CA GLU A 147 -37.79 8.90 4.63
C GLU A 147 -37.09 10.15 4.15
N GLY A 148 -35.84 10.00 3.75
CA GLY A 148 -35.08 11.13 3.25
C GLY A 148 -35.65 11.74 2.00
N ALA A 149 -36.15 10.91 1.11
CA ALA A 149 -36.64 11.38 -0.18
C ALA A 149 -37.91 12.23 -0.05
N ARG A 150 -38.69 12.03 0.97
CA ARG A 150 -39.95 12.78 1.12
C ARG A 150 -39.76 14.18 1.74
N ARG A 151 -38.63 14.49 2.22
CA ARG A 151 -38.35 15.85 2.77
C ARG A 151 -37.98 16.85 1.67
#